data_4dcfaf9d921eb514a8a371b1573bed6b
#
_entry.id   4dcfaf9d921eb514a8a371b1573bed6b
#
_cell.length_a   1.000
_cell.length_b   1.000
_cell.length_c   1.000
_cell.angle_alpha   90.00
_cell.angle_beta   90.00
_cell.angle_gamma   90.00
#
_symmetry.space_group_name_H-M   'P 1'
#
loop_
_entity.id
_entity.type
_entity.pdbx_description
1 polymer ?
#
loop_
_entity_poly.entity_id
_entity_poly.type
_entity_poly.pdbx_seq_one_letter_code
_entity_poly.pdbx_strand_id
1 'polypeptide(L)'
;MTYARYACRATRLRKFLTDNDKNWVTNESGQNWIVIRYAEVLLNKAEALAMEDWNKNSVEALQALNDVRGRVGLPARATANKDTFLEYVRHERIVELAGEGFRYWDLRRWRLAEDVINGQNVHGVKITKQGDNSFTYEQVDADGGYKRIFYDRYYHFAIPLTERSNNQLCLNNEGWN
;
A
#
# COMPACT_ATOMS: atom_id res chain seq x y z
N MET A 1 -2.99 36.18 16.78
CA MET A 1 -2.00 35.51 15.91
C MET A 1 -2.50 34.09 15.65
N THR A 2 -2.98 33.84 14.46
CA THR A 2 -3.53 32.54 14.06
C THR A 2 -2.38 31.68 13.56
N TYR A 3 -1.92 30.72 14.36
CA TYR A 3 -0.93 29.76 13.91
C TYR A 3 -1.62 28.70 13.05
N ALA A 4 -1.60 28.87 11.74
CA ALA A 4 -1.92 27.79 10.82
C ALA A 4 -0.75 26.79 10.83
N ARG A 5 -0.84 25.74 11.63
CA ARG A 5 0.09 24.61 11.55
C ARG A 5 -0.43 23.71 10.42
N TYR A 6 0.26 23.72 9.29
CA TYR A 6 0.06 22.74 8.25
C TYR A 6 0.48 21.36 8.79
N ALA A 7 -0.47 20.61 9.29
CA ALA A 7 -0.23 19.23 9.66
C ALA A 7 -0.47 18.33 8.44
N CYS A 8 0.52 18.23 7.54
CA CYS A 8 0.60 17.12 6.58
C CYS A 8 0.71 15.74 7.26
N ARG A 9 0.38 15.65 8.55
CA ARG A 9 0.56 14.47 9.40
C ARG A 9 -0.73 14.09 10.07
N ALA A 10 -1.77 13.88 9.28
CA ALA A 10 -3.03 13.40 9.85
C ALA A 10 -2.93 11.96 10.39
N THR A 11 -1.94 11.18 9.95
CA THR A 11 -1.81 9.78 10.34
C THR A 11 -0.37 9.48 10.72
N ARG A 12 -0.14 9.05 11.98
CA ARG A 12 1.13 8.47 12.40
C ARG A 12 1.02 6.95 12.32
N LEU A 13 2.00 6.32 11.71
CA LEU A 13 2.06 4.86 11.65
C LEU A 13 2.46 4.33 13.04
N ARG A 14 1.49 3.72 13.75
CA ARG A 14 1.72 3.07 15.05
C ARG A 14 2.15 1.61 14.90
N LYS A 15 2.00 1.03 13.74
CA LYS A 15 2.13 -0.41 13.46
C LYS A 15 3.48 -1.01 13.87
N PHE A 16 4.54 -0.21 13.87
CA PHE A 16 5.90 -0.63 14.21
C PHE A 16 6.40 -0.05 15.54
N LEU A 17 5.48 0.39 16.39
CA LEU A 17 5.83 0.97 17.70
C LEU A 17 5.28 0.09 18.81
N THR A 18 6.07 -0.10 19.85
CA THR A 18 5.61 -0.74 21.09
C THR A 18 5.06 0.32 22.04
N ASP A 19 4.01 -0.03 22.81
CA ASP A 19 3.44 0.88 23.82
C ASP A 19 4.41 1.15 24.99
N ASN A 20 5.46 0.36 25.11
CA ASN A 20 6.48 0.44 26.16
C ASN A 20 7.64 1.39 25.82
N ASP A 21 7.78 1.81 24.58
CA ASP A 21 8.82 2.78 24.19
C ASP A 21 8.42 4.18 24.66
N LYS A 22 8.52 4.43 25.98
CA LYS A 22 8.22 5.74 26.56
C LYS A 22 9.26 6.81 26.27
N ASN A 23 10.45 6.41 25.85
CA ASN A 23 11.56 7.29 25.50
C ASN A 23 11.79 7.26 23.97
N TRP A 24 11.22 8.22 23.30
CA TRP A 24 11.37 8.43 21.87
C TRP A 24 12.77 8.99 21.53
N VAL A 25 13.80 8.19 21.71
CA VAL A 25 15.13 8.55 21.23
C VAL A 25 15.27 8.05 19.79
N THR A 26 15.73 8.92 18.92
CA THR A 26 15.91 8.62 17.50
C THR A 26 16.86 7.43 17.33
N ASN A 27 16.42 6.41 16.61
CA ASN A 27 17.16 5.17 16.29
C ASN A 27 17.35 4.14 17.43
N GLU A 28 16.60 4.22 18.52
CA GLU A 28 16.69 3.28 19.64
C GLU A 28 15.44 2.42 19.87
N SER A 29 14.78 1.98 18.80
CA SER A 29 13.69 1.00 18.96
C SER A 29 14.27 -0.41 19.05
N GLY A 30 13.98 -1.12 20.14
CA GLY A 30 14.32 -2.55 20.32
C GLY A 30 13.37 -3.49 19.56
N GLN A 31 12.46 -2.96 18.74
CA GLN A 31 11.49 -3.76 18.00
C GLN A 31 12.13 -4.41 16.77
N ASN A 32 11.91 -5.71 16.63
CA ASN A 32 12.35 -6.44 15.44
C ASN A 32 11.61 -5.97 14.19
N TRP A 33 12.33 -5.80 13.10
CA TRP A 33 11.74 -5.56 11.79
C TRP A 33 11.12 -6.84 11.25
N ILE A 34 9.83 -6.81 11.00
CA ILE A 34 9.10 -7.96 10.45
C ILE A 34 9.23 -7.92 8.92
N VAL A 35 9.91 -8.89 8.35
CA VAL A 35 10.10 -8.99 6.89
C VAL A 35 8.91 -9.70 6.24
N ILE A 36 8.45 -10.81 6.83
CA ILE A 36 7.31 -11.60 6.36
C ILE A 36 6.44 -11.94 7.56
N ARG A 37 5.12 -11.88 7.38
CA ARG A 37 4.16 -12.28 8.41
C ARG A 37 3.04 -13.13 7.85
N TYR A 38 2.41 -13.89 8.73
CA TYR A 38 1.44 -14.93 8.33
C TYR A 38 0.23 -14.37 7.55
N ALA A 39 -0.22 -13.15 7.85
CA ALA A 39 -1.30 -12.52 7.09
C ALA A 39 -0.93 -12.31 5.61
N GLU A 40 0.31 -11.94 5.31
CA GLU A 40 0.80 -11.87 3.93
C GLU A 40 0.76 -13.23 3.24
N VAL A 41 1.22 -14.28 3.93
CA VAL A 41 1.19 -15.65 3.40
C VAL A 41 -0.24 -16.09 3.07
N LEU A 42 -1.20 -15.80 3.96
CA LEU A 42 -2.61 -16.12 3.74
C LEU A 42 -3.20 -15.35 2.55
N LEU A 43 -2.87 -14.06 2.40
CA LEU A 43 -3.35 -13.27 1.28
C LEU A 43 -2.69 -13.68 -0.05
N ASN A 44 -1.42 -14.07 -0.03
CA ASN A 44 -0.75 -14.66 -1.19
C ASN A 44 -1.39 -15.99 -1.58
N LYS A 45 -1.69 -16.86 -0.60
CA LYS A 45 -2.41 -18.13 -0.81
C LYS A 45 -3.78 -17.88 -1.41
N ALA A 46 -4.56 -16.95 -0.86
CA ALA A 46 -5.90 -16.62 -1.34
C ALA A 46 -5.88 -16.20 -2.83
N GLU A 47 -4.96 -15.32 -3.19
CA GLU A 47 -4.79 -14.86 -4.57
C GLU A 47 -4.34 -16.01 -5.50
N ALA A 48 -3.34 -16.78 -5.10
CA ALA A 48 -2.80 -17.88 -5.89
C ALA A 48 -3.84 -18.94 -6.21
N LEU A 49 -4.60 -19.39 -5.20
CA LEU A 49 -5.69 -20.37 -5.36
C LEU A 49 -6.77 -19.87 -6.33
N ALA A 50 -7.15 -18.59 -6.24
CA ALA A 50 -8.12 -18.01 -7.15
C ALA A 50 -7.59 -17.90 -8.58
N MET A 51 -6.30 -17.64 -8.75
CA MET A 51 -5.68 -17.53 -10.08
C MET A 51 -5.45 -18.89 -10.72
N GLU A 52 -5.15 -19.92 -9.95
CA GLU A 52 -4.96 -21.29 -10.42
C GLU A 52 -6.27 -21.87 -10.99
N ASP A 53 -7.28 -22.04 -10.15
CA ASP A 53 -8.61 -22.54 -10.56
C ASP A 53 -9.67 -22.13 -9.55
N TRP A 54 -10.42 -21.06 -9.87
CA TRP A 54 -11.47 -20.56 -9.01
C TRP A 54 -12.58 -21.57 -8.73
N ASN A 55 -12.99 -22.34 -9.72
CA ASN A 55 -14.09 -23.28 -9.57
C ASN A 55 -13.76 -24.41 -8.56
N LYS A 56 -12.50 -24.79 -8.54
CA LYS A 56 -11.99 -25.83 -7.62
C LYS A 56 -11.62 -25.28 -6.25
N ASN A 57 -11.00 -24.09 -6.21
CA ASN A 57 -10.28 -23.61 -5.04
C ASN A 57 -11.02 -22.48 -4.29
N SER A 58 -12.22 -22.07 -4.75
CA SER A 58 -12.92 -20.89 -4.20
C SER A 58 -13.17 -20.96 -2.69
N VAL A 59 -13.50 -22.13 -2.18
CA VAL A 59 -13.75 -22.32 -0.73
C VAL A 59 -12.49 -22.08 0.08
N GLU A 60 -11.36 -22.67 -0.33
CA GLU A 60 -10.08 -22.53 0.36
C GLU A 60 -9.52 -21.11 0.21
N ALA A 61 -9.68 -20.50 -0.95
CA ALA A 61 -9.30 -19.11 -1.20
C ALA A 61 -10.06 -18.14 -0.29
N LEU A 62 -11.39 -18.30 -0.19
CA LEU A 62 -12.25 -17.54 0.71
C LEU A 62 -11.88 -17.75 2.18
N GLN A 63 -11.56 -18.97 2.58
CA GLN A 63 -11.14 -19.28 3.94
C GLN A 63 -9.85 -18.52 4.28
N ALA A 64 -8.83 -18.57 3.41
CA ALA A 64 -7.57 -17.88 3.64
C ALA A 64 -7.74 -16.34 3.78
N LEU A 65 -8.60 -15.72 2.98
CA LEU A 65 -8.97 -14.32 3.12
C LEU A 65 -9.68 -14.05 4.45
N ASN A 66 -10.64 -14.90 4.81
CA ASN A 66 -11.47 -14.73 6.00
C ASN A 66 -10.69 -14.98 7.29
N ASP A 67 -9.66 -15.81 7.28
CA ASP A 67 -8.76 -16.00 8.42
C ASP A 67 -8.05 -14.71 8.80
N VAL A 68 -7.61 -13.92 7.81
CA VAL A 68 -7.03 -12.60 8.05
C VAL A 68 -8.06 -11.66 8.67
N ARG A 69 -9.27 -11.62 8.14
CA ARG A 69 -10.36 -10.76 8.61
C ARG A 69 -10.85 -11.15 10.00
N GLY A 70 -11.01 -12.45 10.24
CA GLY A 70 -11.47 -13.01 11.52
C GLY A 70 -10.55 -12.69 12.69
N ARG A 71 -9.24 -12.59 12.45
CA ARG A 71 -8.24 -12.19 13.46
C ARG A 71 -8.58 -10.86 14.16
N VAL A 72 -9.21 -9.94 13.44
CA VAL A 72 -9.58 -8.60 13.94
C VAL A 72 -11.09 -8.42 14.09
N GLY A 73 -11.86 -9.51 14.05
CA GLY A 73 -13.31 -9.49 14.25
C GLY A 73 -14.11 -8.88 13.09
N LEU A 74 -13.52 -8.77 11.90
CA LEU A 74 -14.25 -8.30 10.72
C LEU A 74 -15.17 -9.40 10.17
N PRO A 75 -16.36 -9.06 9.65
CA PRO A 75 -17.27 -10.03 9.05
C PRO A 75 -16.64 -10.72 7.85
N ALA A 76 -16.92 -12.02 7.70
CA ALA A 76 -16.43 -12.79 6.58
C ALA A 76 -16.95 -12.25 5.23
N ARG A 77 -16.15 -12.37 4.20
CA ARG A 77 -16.53 -12.13 2.82
C ARG A 77 -17.00 -13.42 2.16
N ALA A 78 -17.97 -13.30 1.28
CA ALA A 78 -18.45 -14.40 0.45
C ALA A 78 -18.76 -13.89 -0.96
N THR A 79 -18.42 -14.66 -1.97
CA THR A 79 -18.77 -14.43 -3.36
C THR A 79 -18.59 -15.70 -4.17
N ALA A 80 -19.37 -15.85 -5.24
CA ALA A 80 -19.19 -16.89 -6.24
C ALA A 80 -18.39 -16.39 -7.47
N ASN A 81 -18.10 -15.11 -7.53
CA ASN A 81 -17.41 -14.47 -8.66
C ASN A 81 -15.94 -14.27 -8.36
N LYS A 82 -15.06 -14.77 -9.25
CA LYS A 82 -13.60 -14.67 -9.14
C LYS A 82 -13.11 -13.22 -9.09
N ASP A 83 -13.63 -12.37 -9.98
CA ASP A 83 -13.13 -10.99 -10.09
C ASP A 83 -13.50 -10.19 -8.85
N THR A 84 -14.72 -10.36 -8.34
CA THR A 84 -15.14 -9.79 -7.06
C THR A 84 -14.26 -10.27 -5.89
N PHE A 85 -13.90 -11.56 -5.91
CA PHE A 85 -13.00 -12.10 -4.90
C PHE A 85 -11.60 -11.47 -4.96
N LEU A 86 -11.04 -11.34 -6.16
CA LEU A 86 -9.74 -10.69 -6.34
C LEU A 86 -9.76 -9.23 -5.89
N GLU A 87 -10.88 -8.50 -6.10
CA GLU A 87 -11.04 -7.16 -5.52
C GLU A 87 -11.05 -7.18 -3.98
N TYR A 88 -11.68 -8.18 -3.36
CA TYR A 88 -11.63 -8.33 -1.91
C TYR A 88 -10.20 -8.57 -1.41
N VAL A 89 -9.44 -9.46 -2.08
CA VAL A 89 -8.03 -9.72 -1.73
C VAL A 89 -7.19 -8.45 -1.89
N ARG A 90 -7.34 -7.74 -3.01
CA ARG A 90 -6.63 -6.48 -3.28
C ARG A 90 -6.92 -5.44 -2.21
N HIS A 91 -8.18 -5.28 -1.84
CA HIS A 91 -8.58 -4.36 -0.78
C HIS A 91 -8.01 -4.76 0.58
N GLU A 92 -8.10 -6.04 0.95
CA GLU A 92 -7.56 -6.53 2.21
C GLU A 92 -6.04 -6.33 2.30
N ARG A 93 -5.30 -6.56 1.20
CA ARG A 93 -3.86 -6.29 1.14
C ARG A 93 -3.53 -4.82 1.38
N ILE A 94 -4.32 -3.89 0.85
CA ILE A 94 -4.12 -2.45 1.08
C ILE A 94 -4.24 -2.11 2.57
N VAL A 95 -5.26 -2.64 3.22
CA VAL A 95 -5.58 -2.32 4.61
C VAL A 95 -4.66 -3.08 5.57
N GLU A 96 -4.55 -4.39 5.40
CA GLU A 96 -3.81 -5.27 6.29
C GLU A 96 -2.29 -5.02 6.21
N LEU A 97 -1.75 -4.80 5.01
CA LEU A 97 -0.33 -4.60 4.76
C LEU A 97 0.08 -3.11 4.65
N ALA A 98 -0.80 -2.20 5.11
CA ALA A 98 -0.52 -0.77 5.10
C ALA A 98 0.79 -0.44 5.84
N GLY A 99 1.68 0.33 5.20
CA GLY A 99 2.98 0.73 5.75
C GLY A 99 4.07 -0.35 5.69
N GLU A 100 3.81 -1.50 5.09
CA GLU A 100 4.78 -2.61 4.96
C GLU A 100 5.50 -2.65 3.60
N GLY A 101 5.28 -1.67 2.75
CA GLY A 101 5.98 -1.54 1.45
C GLY A 101 5.36 -2.33 0.29
N PHE A 102 4.30 -3.12 0.51
CA PHE A 102 3.72 -4.00 -0.51
C PHE A 102 2.95 -3.26 -1.61
N ARG A 103 2.27 -2.16 -1.29
CA ARG A 103 1.35 -1.48 -2.22
C ARG A 103 1.97 -1.13 -3.56
N TYR A 104 3.19 -0.63 -3.58
CA TYR A 104 3.90 -0.27 -4.79
C TYR A 104 4.11 -1.48 -5.72
N TRP A 105 4.53 -2.61 -5.15
CA TRP A 105 4.77 -3.85 -5.89
C TRP A 105 3.47 -4.50 -6.34
N ASP A 106 2.43 -4.47 -5.50
CA ASP A 106 1.11 -5.00 -5.81
C ASP A 106 0.50 -4.28 -7.02
N LEU A 107 0.54 -2.95 -7.07
CA LEU A 107 0.05 -2.17 -8.20
C LEU A 107 0.78 -2.52 -9.51
N ARG A 108 2.08 -2.74 -9.42
CA ARG A 108 2.90 -3.10 -10.60
C ARG A 108 2.59 -4.51 -11.08
N ARG A 109 2.58 -5.51 -10.20
CA ARG A 109 2.32 -6.90 -10.60
C ARG A 109 0.90 -7.13 -11.10
N TRP A 110 -0.08 -6.36 -10.61
CA TRP A 110 -1.46 -6.39 -11.10
C TRP A 110 -1.69 -5.54 -12.35
N ARG A 111 -0.71 -4.81 -12.82
CA ARG A 111 -0.83 -3.86 -13.92
C ARG A 111 -1.89 -2.78 -13.69
N LEU A 112 -2.07 -2.34 -12.45
CA LEU A 112 -3.05 -1.33 -12.04
C LEU A 112 -2.41 0.02 -11.70
N ALA A 113 -1.09 0.16 -11.84
CA ALA A 113 -0.40 1.37 -11.41
C ALA A 113 -0.81 2.61 -12.22
N GLU A 114 -1.02 2.46 -13.53
CA GLU A 114 -1.50 3.56 -14.38
C GLU A 114 -2.88 4.04 -13.97
N ASP A 115 -3.84 3.12 -13.79
CA ASP A 115 -5.22 3.45 -13.46
C ASP A 115 -5.34 4.09 -12.06
N VAL A 116 -4.51 3.65 -11.12
CA VAL A 116 -4.59 4.09 -9.72
C VAL A 116 -3.77 5.34 -9.45
N ILE A 117 -2.66 5.56 -10.16
CA ILE A 117 -1.72 6.64 -9.86
C ILE A 117 -1.94 7.85 -10.76
N ASN A 118 -2.22 7.65 -12.06
CA ASN A 118 -2.29 8.74 -13.03
C ASN A 118 -3.42 9.72 -12.71
N GLY A 119 -3.06 11.00 -12.76
CA GLY A 119 -3.98 12.09 -12.52
C GLY A 119 -4.42 12.27 -11.06
N GLN A 120 -3.92 11.44 -10.14
CA GLN A 120 -4.26 11.53 -8.72
C GLN A 120 -3.38 12.56 -8.01
N ASN A 121 -4.01 13.41 -7.20
CA ASN A 121 -3.35 14.31 -6.27
C ASN A 121 -3.19 13.65 -4.91
N VAL A 122 -2.20 14.07 -4.15
CA VAL A 122 -2.10 13.74 -2.74
C VAL A 122 -2.82 14.81 -1.94
N HIS A 123 -3.79 14.38 -1.15
CA HIS A 123 -4.53 15.26 -0.27
C HIS A 123 -3.99 15.22 1.14
N GLY A 124 -3.97 16.38 1.77
CA GLY A 124 -3.71 16.55 3.20
C GLY A 124 -4.95 17.10 3.90
N VAL A 125 -4.86 17.22 5.21
CA VAL A 125 -5.89 17.87 6.02
C VAL A 125 -5.28 19.07 6.72
N LYS A 126 -5.82 20.25 6.46
CA LYS A 126 -5.50 21.47 7.18
C LYS A 126 -6.40 21.53 8.42
N ILE A 127 -5.79 21.53 9.58
CA ILE A 127 -6.48 21.58 10.86
C ILE A 127 -6.32 23.00 11.43
N THR A 128 -7.44 23.70 11.61
CA THR A 128 -7.45 25.05 12.18
C THR A 128 -8.16 25.02 13.53
N LYS A 129 -7.46 25.46 14.59
CA LYS A 129 -8.04 25.60 15.93
C LYS A 129 -8.85 26.89 15.97
N GLN A 130 -10.09 26.81 16.45
CA GLN A 130 -10.98 27.94 16.68
C GLN A 130 -10.81 28.52 18.09
N GLY A 131 -11.38 29.70 18.31
CA GLY A 131 -11.29 30.39 19.60
C GLY A 131 -11.99 29.68 20.77
N ASP A 132 -12.97 28.82 20.48
CA ASP A 132 -13.72 27.98 21.43
C ASP A 132 -13.06 26.62 21.71
N ASN A 133 -11.80 26.42 21.28
CA ASN A 133 -11.05 25.17 21.30
C ASN A 133 -11.61 24.06 20.38
N SER A 134 -12.59 24.32 19.55
CA SER A 134 -12.98 23.41 18.47
C SER A 134 -11.95 23.40 17.34
N PHE A 135 -12.05 22.42 16.43
CA PHE A 135 -11.16 22.29 15.26
C PHE A 135 -11.99 22.18 14.00
N THR A 136 -11.59 22.93 12.98
CA THR A 136 -12.11 22.74 11.62
C THR A 136 -11.09 21.97 10.77
N TYR A 137 -11.61 21.14 9.88
CA TYR A 137 -10.84 20.27 9.00
C TYR A 137 -11.16 20.63 7.56
N GLU A 138 -10.13 20.92 6.79
CA GLU A 138 -10.24 21.26 5.36
C GLU A 138 -9.32 20.34 4.56
N GLN A 139 -9.87 19.67 3.55
CA GLN A 139 -9.03 18.91 2.62
C GLN A 139 -8.27 19.88 1.72
N VAL A 140 -6.97 19.71 1.63
CA VAL A 140 -6.07 20.54 0.81
C VAL A 140 -5.15 19.64 -0.03
N ASP A 141 -4.69 20.15 -1.17
CA ASP A 141 -3.66 19.48 -1.94
C ASP A 141 -2.33 19.56 -1.19
N ALA A 142 -1.74 18.38 -0.90
CA ALA A 142 -0.55 18.29 -0.05
C ALA A 142 0.73 18.73 -0.76
N ASP A 143 0.77 18.65 -2.10
CA ASP A 143 1.93 18.88 -2.95
C ASP A 143 1.71 19.98 -4.02
N GLY A 144 0.86 20.95 -3.70
CA GLY A 144 0.57 22.08 -4.60
C GLY A 144 -0.24 21.71 -5.83
N GLY A 145 -1.00 20.61 -5.77
CA GLY A 145 -1.85 20.14 -6.87
C GLY A 145 -1.08 19.39 -7.96
N TYR A 146 0.14 18.95 -7.67
CA TYR A 146 0.93 18.14 -8.61
C TYR A 146 0.26 16.79 -8.86
N LYS A 147 -0.05 16.52 -10.15
CA LYS A 147 -0.63 15.23 -10.56
C LYS A 147 0.45 14.21 -10.77
N ARG A 148 0.28 13.07 -10.14
CA ARG A 148 1.19 11.93 -10.30
C ARG A 148 1.04 11.35 -11.68
N ILE A 149 2.17 10.88 -12.23
CA ILE A 149 2.23 10.23 -13.54
C ILE A 149 3.00 8.91 -13.38
N PHE A 150 2.41 7.85 -13.90
CA PHE A 150 3.04 6.56 -14.03
C PHE A 150 3.03 6.19 -15.53
N TYR A 151 4.18 6.03 -16.13
CA TYR A 151 4.31 5.63 -17.53
C TYR A 151 4.43 4.10 -17.62
N ASP A 152 3.97 3.49 -18.73
CA ASP A 152 4.05 2.04 -18.94
C ASP A 152 5.48 1.50 -18.74
N ARG A 153 6.51 2.21 -19.22
CA ARG A 153 7.91 1.83 -18.99
C ARG A 153 8.28 1.65 -17.50
N TYR A 154 7.53 2.22 -16.57
CA TYR A 154 7.81 2.10 -15.13
C TYR A 154 7.41 0.76 -14.54
N TYR A 155 6.72 -0.11 -15.29
CA TYR A 155 6.54 -1.50 -14.89
C TYR A 155 7.86 -2.27 -14.89
N HIS A 156 8.83 -1.85 -15.69
CA HIS A 156 10.18 -2.41 -15.73
C HIS A 156 11.18 -1.34 -15.32
N PHE A 157 12.20 -1.69 -14.56
CA PHE A 157 13.28 -0.76 -14.23
C PHE A 157 14.25 -0.64 -15.40
N ALA A 158 14.83 0.53 -15.57
CA ALA A 158 15.97 0.69 -16.46
C ALA A 158 17.13 -0.19 -15.99
N ILE A 159 17.82 -0.83 -16.93
CA ILE A 159 19.07 -1.54 -16.61
C ILE A 159 20.15 -0.49 -16.35
N PRO A 160 20.89 -0.57 -15.23
CA PRO A 160 21.90 0.41 -14.89
C PRO A 160 22.91 0.62 -16.02
N LEU A 161 23.32 1.87 -16.24
CA LEU A 161 24.26 2.21 -17.30
C LEU A 161 25.60 1.47 -17.18
N THR A 162 26.05 1.23 -15.97
CA THR A 162 27.27 0.46 -15.68
C THR A 162 27.19 -0.96 -16.25
N GLU A 163 26.07 -1.64 -16.09
CA GLU A 163 25.87 -2.99 -16.63
C GLU A 163 25.86 -2.97 -18.17
N ARG A 164 25.19 -2.01 -18.76
CA ARG A 164 25.10 -1.83 -20.21
C ARG A 164 26.46 -1.45 -20.84
N SER A 165 27.27 -0.69 -20.12
CA SER A 165 28.62 -0.33 -20.57
C SER A 165 29.60 -1.52 -20.52
N ASN A 166 29.40 -2.41 -19.55
CA ASN A 166 30.24 -3.61 -19.41
C ASN A 166 29.82 -4.73 -20.36
N ASN A 167 28.54 -4.78 -20.74
CA ASN A 167 28.00 -5.77 -21.65
C ASN A 167 27.20 -5.09 -22.77
N GLN A 168 27.82 -4.89 -23.92
CA GLN A 168 27.20 -4.24 -25.08
C GLN A 168 26.00 -5.02 -25.66
N LEU A 169 25.85 -6.31 -25.35
CA LEU A 169 24.69 -7.12 -25.73
C LEU A 169 23.51 -6.93 -24.77
N CYS A 170 23.71 -6.26 -23.62
CA CYS A 170 22.65 -5.97 -22.67
C CYS A 170 21.88 -4.73 -23.10
N LEU A 171 20.80 -4.93 -23.85
CA LEU A 171 19.89 -3.86 -24.23
C LEU A 171 19.07 -3.41 -23.03
N ASN A 172 18.66 -2.13 -23.02
CA ASN A 172 17.77 -1.63 -21.98
C ASN A 172 16.36 -2.22 -22.09
N ASN A 173 15.59 -2.15 -21.02
CA ASN A 173 14.17 -2.48 -21.08
C ASN A 173 13.43 -1.48 -21.96
N GLU A 174 12.33 -1.94 -22.55
CA GLU A 174 11.49 -1.14 -23.44
C GLU A 174 11.09 0.19 -22.81
N GLY A 175 11.16 1.27 -23.60
CA GLY A 175 10.82 2.63 -23.15
C GLY A 175 11.90 3.36 -22.36
N TRP A 176 13.10 2.75 -22.16
CA TRP A 176 14.25 3.34 -21.45
C TRP A 176 15.45 3.62 -22.36
N ASN A 177 15.23 3.72 -23.65
CA ASN A 177 16.29 4.00 -24.63
C ASN A 177 16.69 5.47 -24.62
#